data_df3b211d82ec220f61dbc8686b63c44e
#
_entry.id   df3b211d82ec220f61dbc8686b63c44e
#
_cell.length_a   1.000
_cell.length_b   1.000
_cell.length_c   1.000
_cell.angle_alpha   90.00
_cell.angle_beta   90.00
_cell.angle_gamma   90.00
#
_symmetry.space_group_name_H-M   'P 1'
#
loop_
_entity.id
_entity.type
_entity.pdbx_description
1 polymer ?
#
loop_
_entity_poly.entity_id
_entity_poly.type
_entity_poly.pdbx_seq_one_letter_code
_entity_poly.pdbx_strand_id
1 'polypeptide(L)'
;FAVGDGNHSLATAKAIWDELKTKNGGTKNPDGTISIPEGMENHNARFALIEIVNIYDDGLTFEPIHRVLFNVKPQDLLTTLAEKLNGTVTDFDTAETLENNVKNSVANFGFTYTEDGIQKYKCLSTNITELAVSKLQPALDEFIKNAPNQHICDENGCRLARPEIDYIHGSSEVFRL
;
A
#
# COMPACT_ATOMS: atom_id res chain seq x y z
N PHE A 1 -13.79 11.54 -8.82
CA PHE A 1 -13.18 11.95 -7.57
C PHE A 1 -12.41 10.76 -6.97
N ALA A 2 -11.25 11.05 -6.39
CA ALA A 2 -10.46 10.08 -5.62
C ALA A 2 -10.27 10.62 -4.20
N VAL A 3 -10.24 9.73 -3.21
CA VAL A 3 -9.96 10.11 -1.82
C VAL A 3 -8.45 10.01 -1.61
N GLY A 4 -7.80 11.17 -1.46
CA GLY A 4 -6.35 11.23 -1.23
C GLY A 4 -5.96 10.95 0.22
N ASP A 5 -6.82 11.38 1.16
CA ASP A 5 -6.65 11.16 2.60
C ASP A 5 -8.02 11.00 3.28
N GLY A 6 -8.01 10.48 4.50
CA GLY A 6 -9.23 10.29 5.29
C GLY A 6 -10.03 9.02 4.97
N ASN A 7 -9.48 8.06 4.23
CA ASN A 7 -10.16 6.81 3.88
C ASN A 7 -10.71 6.06 5.11
N HIS A 8 -9.92 5.95 6.18
CA HIS A 8 -10.37 5.29 7.41
C HIS A 8 -11.47 6.08 8.13
N SER A 9 -11.36 7.41 8.15
CA SER A 9 -12.38 8.29 8.75
C SER A 9 -13.71 8.19 8.01
N LEU A 10 -13.69 8.19 6.67
CA LEU A 10 -14.89 8.01 5.85
C LEU A 10 -15.49 6.61 6.00
N ALA A 11 -14.66 5.57 6.07
CA ALA A 11 -15.12 4.20 6.30
C ALA A 11 -15.80 4.06 7.68
N THR A 12 -15.23 4.67 8.72
CA THR A 12 -15.78 4.69 10.08
C THR A 12 -17.10 5.48 10.10
N ALA A 13 -17.14 6.67 9.50
CA ALA A 13 -18.37 7.47 9.41
C ALA A 13 -19.48 6.70 8.68
N LYS A 14 -19.14 6.02 7.58
CA LYS A 14 -20.09 5.16 6.86
C LYS A 14 -20.61 4.02 7.76
N ALA A 15 -19.74 3.35 8.50
CA ALA A 15 -20.13 2.26 9.39
C ALA A 15 -21.08 2.74 10.49
N ILE A 16 -20.78 3.89 11.11
CA ILE A 16 -21.66 4.51 12.13
C ILE A 16 -23.02 4.87 11.53
N TRP A 17 -23.03 5.44 10.32
CA TRP A 17 -24.28 5.76 9.63
C TRP A 17 -25.11 4.51 9.32
N ASP A 18 -24.48 3.42 8.86
CA ASP A 18 -25.15 2.15 8.60
C ASP A 18 -25.73 1.53 9.89
N GLU A 19 -25.00 1.63 11.01
CA GLU A 19 -25.49 1.20 12.32
C GLU A 19 -26.70 2.02 12.79
N LEU A 20 -26.63 3.35 12.65
CA LEU A 20 -27.75 4.25 13.00
C LEU A 20 -29.00 3.93 12.18
N LYS A 21 -28.85 3.74 10.86
CA LYS A 21 -29.98 3.32 10.00
C LYS A 21 -30.60 2.01 10.48
N THR A 22 -29.78 1.02 10.77
CA THR A 22 -30.25 -0.29 11.25
C THR A 22 -30.99 -0.17 12.56
N LYS A 23 -30.50 0.60 13.54
CA LYS A 23 -31.14 0.85 14.83
C LYS A 23 -32.49 1.55 14.72
N ASN A 24 -32.69 2.33 13.64
CA ASN A 24 -33.94 3.06 13.41
C ASN A 24 -34.86 2.39 12.37
N GLY A 25 -34.68 1.10 12.11
CA GLY A 25 -35.58 0.32 11.25
C GLY A 25 -35.17 0.21 9.79
N GLY A 26 -33.96 0.66 9.43
CA GLY A 26 -33.39 0.44 8.09
C GLY A 26 -33.15 -1.03 7.80
N THR A 27 -33.43 -1.46 6.59
CA THR A 27 -33.30 -2.83 6.13
C THR A 27 -32.14 -2.96 5.13
N LYS A 28 -31.48 -4.12 5.14
CA LYS A 28 -30.38 -4.38 4.22
C LYS A 28 -30.91 -4.70 2.83
N ASN A 29 -30.44 -3.96 1.84
CA ASN A 29 -30.74 -4.15 0.43
C ASN A 29 -29.89 -5.29 -0.19
N PRO A 30 -30.30 -5.83 -1.36
CA PRO A 30 -29.52 -6.87 -2.07
C PRO A 30 -28.10 -6.43 -2.46
N ASP A 31 -27.87 -5.14 -2.69
CA ASP A 31 -26.56 -4.55 -3.01
C ASP A 31 -25.67 -4.33 -1.78
N GLY A 32 -26.14 -4.72 -0.61
CA GLY A 32 -25.43 -4.60 0.67
C GLY A 32 -25.61 -3.25 1.37
N THR A 33 -26.28 -2.28 0.77
CA THR A 33 -26.60 -0.99 1.42
C THR A 33 -27.70 -1.15 2.46
N ILE A 34 -27.81 -0.18 3.39
CA ILE A 34 -28.93 -0.11 4.36
C ILE A 34 -29.87 1.00 3.91
N SER A 35 -31.18 0.69 3.83
CA SER A 35 -32.21 1.69 3.51
C SER A 35 -32.22 2.82 4.53
N ILE A 36 -32.57 4.03 4.10
CA ILE A 36 -32.71 5.19 4.98
C ILE A 36 -34.10 5.12 5.60
N PRO A 37 -34.20 5.03 6.94
CA PRO A 37 -35.52 5.09 7.62
C PRO A 37 -36.20 6.42 7.40
N GLU A 38 -37.54 6.40 7.46
CA GLU A 38 -38.36 7.60 7.37
C GLU A 38 -37.96 8.62 8.45
N GLY A 39 -37.80 9.87 8.04
CA GLY A 39 -37.37 10.99 8.90
C GLY A 39 -35.86 11.11 9.12
N MET A 40 -35.06 10.19 8.58
CA MET A 40 -33.58 10.25 8.65
C MET A 40 -32.91 10.78 7.39
N GLU A 41 -33.66 11.25 6.41
CA GLU A 41 -33.13 11.71 5.11
C GLU A 41 -32.14 12.88 5.25
N ASN A 42 -32.32 13.72 6.25
CA ASN A 42 -31.48 14.88 6.55
C ASN A 42 -30.69 14.74 7.86
N HIS A 43 -30.53 13.54 8.37
CA HIS A 43 -29.77 13.31 9.60
C HIS A 43 -28.29 13.66 9.38
N ASN A 44 -27.67 14.38 10.34
CA ASN A 44 -26.30 14.87 10.21
C ASN A 44 -25.26 13.77 9.93
N ALA A 45 -25.42 12.58 10.48
CA ALA A 45 -24.53 11.46 10.27
C ALA A 45 -24.54 10.90 8.81
N ARG A 46 -25.49 11.35 7.98
CA ARG A 46 -25.54 11.05 6.55
C ARG A 46 -24.46 11.76 5.76
N PHE A 47 -23.94 12.86 6.26
CA PHE A 47 -23.04 13.77 5.55
C PHE A 47 -21.66 13.73 6.19
N ALA A 48 -20.64 13.85 5.36
CA ALA A 48 -19.26 14.07 5.79
C ALA A 48 -18.77 15.38 5.20
N LEU A 49 -18.03 16.16 5.98
CA LEU A 49 -17.33 17.32 5.48
C LEU A 49 -16.11 16.84 4.69
N ILE A 50 -15.97 17.29 3.46
CA ILE A 50 -14.83 17.01 2.60
C ILE A 50 -14.22 18.30 2.08
N GLU A 51 -12.92 18.29 1.85
CA GLU A 51 -12.20 19.29 1.07
C GLU A 51 -12.00 18.76 -0.35
N ILE A 52 -12.31 19.55 -1.35
CA ILE A 52 -12.08 19.20 -2.75
C ILE A 52 -10.90 20.01 -3.24
N VAL A 53 -9.85 19.32 -3.66
CA VAL A 53 -8.61 19.93 -4.18
C VAL A 53 -8.41 19.57 -5.64
N ASN A 54 -7.89 20.50 -6.42
CA ASN A 54 -7.45 20.23 -7.78
C ASN A 54 -6.08 19.55 -7.75
N ILE A 55 -5.99 18.28 -8.18
CA ILE A 55 -4.72 17.53 -8.21
C ILE A 55 -3.67 18.11 -9.18
N TYR A 56 -4.05 19.04 -10.04
CA TYR A 56 -3.14 19.73 -10.96
C TYR A 56 -2.72 21.12 -10.42
N ASP A 57 -3.00 21.41 -9.15
CA ASP A 57 -2.55 22.63 -8.50
C ASP A 57 -1.05 22.54 -8.19
N ASP A 58 -0.29 23.55 -8.60
CA ASP A 58 1.17 23.59 -8.42
C ASP A 58 1.59 23.63 -6.93
N GLY A 59 0.68 23.97 -6.03
CA GLY A 59 0.89 23.95 -4.58
C GLY A 59 0.78 22.55 -3.97
N LEU A 60 0.32 21.55 -4.73
CA LEU A 60 0.23 20.16 -4.26
C LEU A 60 1.51 19.38 -4.58
N THR A 61 2.18 18.96 -3.53
CA THR A 61 3.30 18.02 -3.64
C THR A 61 2.85 16.62 -3.23
N PHE A 62 2.99 15.66 -4.14
CA PHE A 62 2.73 14.25 -3.85
C PHE A 62 4.03 13.57 -3.45
N GLU A 63 4.13 13.18 -2.20
CA GLU A 63 5.25 12.39 -1.72
C GLU A 63 4.98 10.89 -1.96
N PRO A 64 6.01 10.12 -2.32
CA PRO A 64 5.86 8.69 -2.50
C PRO A 64 5.59 7.98 -1.17
N ILE A 65 4.85 6.88 -1.23
CA ILE A 65 4.65 5.97 -0.10
C ILE A 65 5.43 4.70 -0.39
N HIS A 66 6.49 4.49 0.38
CA HIS A 66 7.33 3.30 0.27
C HIS A 66 6.79 2.17 1.13
N ARG A 67 7.09 0.93 0.75
CA ARG A 67 6.71 -0.29 1.46
C ARG A 67 7.94 -0.87 2.12
N VAL A 68 7.87 -1.11 3.42
CA VAL A 68 8.90 -1.83 4.17
C VAL A 68 8.36 -3.21 4.49
N LEU A 69 9.07 -4.22 4.04
CA LEU A 69 8.69 -5.62 4.28
C LEU A 69 9.62 -6.21 5.33
N PHE A 70 9.03 -6.81 6.33
CA PHE A 70 9.74 -7.50 7.41
C PHE A 70 9.56 -9.00 7.30
N ASN A 71 10.56 -9.74 7.77
CA ASN A 71 10.49 -11.20 7.90
C ASN A 71 10.22 -11.90 6.55
N VAL A 72 10.79 -11.36 5.47
CA VAL A 72 10.71 -11.95 4.13
C VAL A 72 12.11 -12.25 3.60
N LYS A 73 12.22 -13.26 2.76
CA LYS A 73 13.44 -13.49 1.98
C LYS A 73 13.37 -12.63 0.73
N PRO A 74 14.31 -11.70 0.52
CA PRO A 74 14.26 -10.79 -0.63
C PRO A 74 14.21 -11.51 -1.98
N GLN A 75 14.93 -12.62 -2.11
CA GLN A 75 14.95 -13.40 -3.34
C GLN A 75 13.59 -14.03 -3.67
N ASP A 76 12.89 -14.57 -2.68
CA ASP A 76 11.56 -15.17 -2.85
C ASP A 76 10.54 -14.11 -3.25
N LEU A 77 10.63 -12.92 -2.62
CA LEU A 77 9.79 -11.76 -2.95
C LEU A 77 10.02 -11.32 -4.41
N LEU A 78 11.28 -11.08 -4.78
CA LEU A 78 11.62 -10.59 -6.11
C LEU A 78 11.23 -11.57 -7.21
N THR A 79 11.44 -12.86 -7.01
CA THR A 79 11.04 -13.92 -7.94
C THR A 79 9.51 -13.93 -8.11
N THR A 80 8.78 -13.93 -6.99
CA THR A 80 7.30 -13.93 -7.03
C THR A 80 6.74 -12.69 -7.72
N LEU A 81 7.28 -11.50 -7.41
CA LEU A 81 6.82 -10.27 -8.05
C LEU A 81 7.17 -10.22 -9.54
N ALA A 82 8.37 -10.70 -9.93
CA ALA A 82 8.76 -10.77 -11.33
C ALA A 82 7.80 -11.68 -12.14
N GLU A 83 7.44 -12.82 -11.59
CA GLU A 83 6.47 -13.72 -12.22
C GLU A 83 5.07 -13.10 -12.31
N LYS A 84 4.57 -12.54 -11.19
CA LYS A 84 3.20 -11.97 -11.14
C LYS A 84 3.03 -10.73 -12.00
N LEU A 85 4.04 -9.89 -12.09
CA LEU A 85 4.00 -8.62 -12.81
C LEU A 85 4.62 -8.72 -14.21
N ASN A 86 5.02 -9.94 -14.63
CA ASN A 86 5.70 -10.21 -15.89
C ASN A 86 6.88 -9.26 -16.12
N GLY A 87 7.72 -9.15 -15.10
CA GLY A 87 8.84 -8.23 -15.06
C GLY A 87 10.21 -8.91 -15.04
N THR A 88 11.25 -8.10 -15.16
CA THR A 88 12.65 -8.53 -15.10
C THR A 88 13.36 -7.83 -13.97
N VAL A 89 14.09 -8.58 -13.15
CA VAL A 89 14.91 -8.03 -12.07
C VAL A 89 16.32 -7.77 -12.55
N THR A 90 16.83 -6.57 -12.28
CA THR A 90 18.19 -6.12 -12.62
C THR A 90 18.89 -5.59 -11.38
N ASP A 91 20.18 -5.88 -11.24
CA ASP A 91 21.03 -5.37 -10.16
C ASP A 91 21.56 -3.96 -10.48
N PHE A 92 21.74 -3.17 -9.42
CA PHE A 92 22.34 -1.85 -9.46
C PHE A 92 23.44 -1.75 -8.40
N ASP A 93 24.48 -0.96 -8.70
CA ASP A 93 25.65 -0.83 -7.82
C ASP A 93 25.42 0.19 -6.70
N THR A 94 24.54 1.18 -6.91
CA THR A 94 24.29 2.26 -5.95
C THR A 94 22.82 2.63 -5.84
N ALA A 95 22.44 3.22 -4.70
CA ALA A 95 21.11 3.77 -4.49
C ALA A 95 20.76 4.84 -5.54
N GLU A 96 21.72 5.71 -5.90
CA GLU A 96 21.51 6.79 -6.86
C GLU A 96 21.15 6.26 -8.25
N THR A 97 21.88 5.24 -8.74
CA THR A 97 21.59 4.64 -10.05
C THR A 97 20.25 3.94 -10.07
N LEU A 98 19.86 3.27 -8.97
CA LEU A 98 18.54 2.67 -8.81
C LEU A 98 17.45 3.74 -8.82
N GLU A 99 17.60 4.80 -8.01
CA GLU A 99 16.65 5.90 -7.90
C GLU A 99 16.41 6.57 -9.25
N ASN A 100 17.48 6.89 -9.97
CA ASN A 100 17.39 7.49 -11.31
C ASN A 100 16.65 6.58 -12.30
N ASN A 101 16.86 5.26 -12.22
CA ASN A 101 16.16 4.29 -13.06
C ASN A 101 14.66 4.25 -12.74
N VAL A 102 14.29 4.24 -11.45
CA VAL A 102 12.89 4.21 -11.00
C VAL A 102 12.18 5.51 -11.35
N LYS A 103 12.80 6.67 -11.14
CA LYS A 103 12.21 7.99 -11.47
C LYS A 103 11.86 8.15 -12.95
N ASN A 104 12.60 7.48 -13.82
CA ASN A 104 12.42 7.58 -15.27
C ASN A 104 11.35 6.64 -15.84
N SER A 105 10.67 5.86 -15.02
CA SER A 105 9.64 4.92 -15.47
C SER A 105 8.59 4.67 -14.42
N VAL A 106 7.32 4.84 -14.78
CA VAL A 106 6.16 4.52 -13.91
C VAL A 106 5.95 3.03 -13.70
N ALA A 107 6.68 2.20 -14.44
CA ALA A 107 6.58 0.74 -14.42
C ALA A 107 7.78 0.05 -13.77
N ASN A 108 8.69 0.81 -13.17
CA ASN A 108 9.87 0.31 -12.47
C ASN A 108 9.66 0.40 -10.95
N PHE A 109 10.06 -0.66 -10.25
CA PHE A 109 10.02 -0.73 -8.79
C PHE A 109 11.42 -0.98 -8.25
N GLY A 110 11.89 -0.07 -7.38
CA GLY A 110 13.18 -0.21 -6.71
C GLY A 110 13.06 -1.01 -5.41
N PHE A 111 14.05 -1.86 -5.16
CA PHE A 111 14.19 -2.64 -3.93
C PHE A 111 15.57 -2.41 -3.35
N THR A 112 15.61 -2.17 -2.05
CA THR A 112 16.86 -2.09 -1.29
C THR A 112 16.75 -2.98 -0.06
N TYR A 113 17.79 -3.74 0.23
CA TYR A 113 17.86 -4.63 1.39
C TYR A 113 19.32 -4.94 1.72
N THR A 114 19.57 -5.43 2.91
CA THR A 114 20.90 -5.88 3.34
C THR A 114 20.96 -7.42 3.31
N GLU A 115 21.98 -7.95 2.69
CA GLU A 115 22.28 -9.38 2.64
C GLU A 115 23.77 -9.59 2.99
N ASP A 116 24.05 -10.41 3.99
CA ASP A 116 25.40 -10.66 4.52
C ASP A 116 26.17 -9.38 4.87
N GLY A 117 25.48 -8.37 5.40
CA GLY A 117 26.06 -7.07 5.74
C GLY A 117 26.33 -6.15 4.55
N ILE A 118 25.94 -6.55 3.35
CA ILE A 118 26.12 -5.78 2.11
C ILE A 118 24.78 -5.25 1.64
N GLN A 119 24.71 -3.94 1.41
CA GLN A 119 23.52 -3.32 0.83
C GLN A 119 23.34 -3.74 -0.62
N LYS A 120 22.13 -4.16 -0.98
CA LYS A 120 21.76 -4.58 -2.33
C LYS A 120 20.73 -3.63 -2.90
N TYR A 121 20.83 -3.38 -4.19
CA TYR A 121 19.94 -2.50 -4.94
C TYR A 121 19.46 -3.25 -6.18
N LYS A 122 18.16 -3.43 -6.31
CA LYS A 122 17.55 -4.14 -7.43
C LYS A 122 16.37 -3.37 -7.99
N CYS A 123 16.16 -3.47 -9.28
CA CYS A 123 15.00 -2.93 -9.96
C CYS A 123 14.19 -4.06 -10.58
N LEU A 124 12.92 -4.09 -10.33
CA LEU A 124 11.93 -4.86 -11.09
C LEU A 124 11.34 -3.95 -12.16
N SER A 125 11.73 -4.17 -13.40
CA SER A 125 11.17 -3.48 -14.57
C SER A 125 10.01 -4.27 -15.14
N THR A 126 8.88 -3.59 -15.39
CA THR A 126 7.66 -4.20 -15.90
C THR A 126 7.13 -3.43 -17.11
N ASN A 127 6.07 -3.95 -17.75
CA ASN A 127 5.35 -3.27 -18.82
C ASN A 127 3.97 -2.77 -18.36
N ILE A 128 3.81 -2.45 -17.07
CA ILE A 128 2.56 -1.93 -16.52
C ILE A 128 2.26 -0.56 -17.14
N THR A 129 1.05 -0.40 -17.65
CA THR A 129 0.56 0.86 -18.22
C THR A 129 -0.47 1.56 -17.34
N GLU A 130 -1.02 0.83 -16.38
CA GLU A 130 -1.95 1.35 -15.39
C GLU A 130 -1.20 1.96 -14.20
N LEU A 131 -1.93 2.50 -13.23
CA LEU A 131 -1.35 3.00 -11.99
C LEU A 131 -0.57 1.89 -11.28
N ALA A 132 0.75 2.05 -11.16
CA ALA A 132 1.67 1.02 -10.69
C ALA A 132 1.27 0.41 -9.34
N VAL A 133 0.79 1.22 -8.39
CA VAL A 133 0.33 0.75 -7.08
C VAL A 133 -0.85 -0.21 -7.17
N SER A 134 -1.71 -0.07 -8.19
CA SER A 134 -2.87 -0.97 -8.39
C SER A 134 -2.47 -2.40 -8.75
N LYS A 135 -1.25 -2.60 -9.22
CA LYS A 135 -0.68 -3.91 -9.54
C LYS A 135 0.28 -4.41 -8.46
N LEU A 136 1.14 -3.52 -7.97
CA LEU A 136 2.14 -3.86 -6.96
C LEU A 136 1.49 -4.26 -5.62
N GLN A 137 0.55 -3.45 -5.12
CA GLN A 137 -0.02 -3.70 -3.79
C GLN A 137 -0.74 -5.05 -3.69
N PRO A 138 -1.64 -5.45 -4.61
CA PRO A 138 -2.23 -6.78 -4.56
C PRO A 138 -1.22 -7.92 -4.66
N ALA A 139 -0.14 -7.74 -5.43
CA ALA A 139 0.91 -8.75 -5.55
C ALA A 139 1.71 -8.91 -4.24
N LEU A 140 1.99 -7.80 -3.53
CA LEU A 140 2.60 -7.80 -2.21
C LEU A 140 1.69 -8.43 -1.15
N ASP A 141 0.42 -8.05 -1.12
CA ASP A 141 -0.56 -8.58 -0.16
C ASP A 141 -0.72 -10.09 -0.31
N GLU A 142 -0.77 -10.58 -1.54
CA GLU A 142 -0.83 -12.01 -1.81
C GLU A 142 0.47 -12.73 -1.42
N PHE A 143 1.63 -12.12 -1.70
CA PHE A 143 2.92 -12.66 -1.28
C PHE A 143 2.97 -12.80 0.25
N ILE A 144 2.66 -11.73 1.00
CA ILE A 144 2.68 -11.74 2.47
C ILE A 144 1.72 -12.77 3.05
N LYS A 145 0.54 -12.91 2.46
CA LYS A 145 -0.45 -13.91 2.90
C LYS A 145 0.04 -15.34 2.75
N ASN A 146 0.82 -15.63 1.72
CA ASN A 146 1.24 -16.97 1.33
C ASN A 146 2.69 -17.30 1.74
N ALA A 147 3.51 -16.30 2.05
CA ALA A 147 4.91 -16.51 2.41
C ALA A 147 5.03 -17.23 3.77
N PRO A 148 5.98 -18.16 3.89
CA PRO A 148 6.20 -18.89 5.13
C PRO A 148 6.75 -17.97 6.23
N ASN A 149 6.42 -18.30 7.49
CA ASN A 149 7.06 -17.65 8.63
C ASN A 149 8.58 -17.87 8.59
N GLN A 150 9.34 -16.86 9.00
CA GLN A 150 10.79 -16.90 9.03
C GLN A 150 11.28 -17.14 10.47
N HIS A 151 12.32 -17.96 10.61
CA HIS A 151 13.08 -18.04 11.85
C HIS A 151 14.01 -16.83 11.95
N ILE A 152 13.78 -16.02 12.95
CA ILE A 152 14.61 -14.85 13.28
C ILE A 152 15.27 -15.09 14.61
N CYS A 153 16.60 -14.93 14.64
CA CYS A 153 17.39 -15.01 15.86
C CYS A 153 18.03 -13.65 16.12
N ASP A 154 17.86 -13.14 17.33
CA ASP A 154 18.46 -11.92 17.85
C ASP A 154 19.03 -12.17 19.25
N GLU A 155 19.50 -11.12 19.93
CA GLU A 155 20.05 -11.21 21.30
C GLU A 155 19.05 -11.75 22.35
N ASN A 156 17.75 -11.72 22.04
CA ASN A 156 16.68 -12.21 22.91
C ASN A 156 16.27 -13.67 22.58
N GLY A 157 16.91 -14.30 21.59
CA GLY A 157 16.68 -15.68 21.18
C GLY A 157 16.11 -15.83 19.78
N CYS A 158 15.67 -17.05 19.45
CA CYS A 158 15.08 -17.36 18.14
C CYS A 158 13.56 -17.43 18.25
N ARG A 159 12.87 -16.79 17.30
CA ARG A 159 11.41 -16.78 17.18
C ARG A 159 10.95 -17.03 15.75
N LEU A 160 9.74 -17.52 15.61
CA LEU A 160 9.07 -17.63 14.33
C LEU A 160 8.29 -16.32 14.08
N ALA A 161 8.67 -15.57 13.05
CA ALA A 161 8.08 -14.30 12.71
C ALA A 161 7.30 -14.40 11.39
N ARG A 162 6.14 -13.76 11.35
CA ARG A 162 5.32 -13.65 10.14
C ARG A 162 5.85 -12.55 9.23
N PRO A 163 5.72 -12.71 7.91
CA PRO A 163 5.88 -11.62 6.97
C PRO A 163 4.92 -10.47 7.29
N GLU A 164 5.44 -9.26 7.27
CA GLU A 164 4.69 -8.04 7.57
C GLU A 164 5.04 -6.95 6.57
N ILE A 165 4.14 -6.00 6.37
CA ILE A 165 4.35 -4.81 5.54
C ILE A 165 3.99 -3.57 6.35
N ASP A 166 4.83 -2.55 6.24
CA ASP A 166 4.59 -1.22 6.79
C ASP A 166 4.86 -0.16 5.73
N TYR A 167 4.54 1.09 6.01
CA TYR A 167 4.55 2.18 5.04
C TYR A 167 5.35 3.36 5.57
N ILE A 168 6.23 3.91 4.71
CA ILE A 168 7.00 5.12 4.99
C ILE A 168 6.64 6.18 3.96
N HIS A 169 6.30 7.38 4.43
CA HIS A 169 5.98 8.54 3.62
C HIS A 169 7.23 9.39 3.39
N GLY A 170 7.39 9.91 2.16
CA GLY A 170 8.47 10.79 1.77
C GLY A 170 9.61 10.10 1.05
N SER A 171 10.31 10.86 0.21
CA SER A 171 11.37 10.34 -0.66
C SER A 171 12.75 10.28 0.01
N SER A 172 12.97 11.06 1.08
CA SER A 172 14.28 11.18 1.73
C SER A 172 14.58 10.10 2.77
N GLU A 173 13.59 9.36 3.22
CA GLU A 173 13.73 8.41 4.33
C GLU A 173 14.24 7.03 3.89
N VAL A 174 13.88 6.60 2.67
CA VAL A 174 14.15 5.22 2.19
C VAL A 174 15.62 4.98 1.83
N PHE A 175 16.34 6.00 1.43
CA PHE A 175 17.76 5.88 1.03
C PHE A 175 18.76 6.26 2.13
N ARG A 176 18.28 6.52 3.36
CA ARG A 176 19.12 6.84 4.51
C ARG A 176 19.24 5.70 5.54
N LEU A 177 18.51 4.62 5.34
CA LEU A 177 18.58 3.40 6.15
C LEU A 177 19.68 2.49 5.57
#